data_1680d262daf535237186868509df2414
#
_entry.id   1680d262daf535237186868509df2414
#
_cell.length_a   1.000
_cell.length_b   1.000
_cell.length_c   1.000
_cell.angle_alpha   90.00
_cell.angle_beta   90.00
_cell.angle_gamma   90.00
#
_symmetry.space_group_name_H-M   'P 1'
#
loop_
_entity.id
_entity.type
_entity.pdbx_description
1 polymer ?
#
loop_
_entity_poly.entity_id
_entity_poly.type
_entity_poly.pdbx_seq_one_letter_code
_entity_poly.pdbx_strand_id
1 'polypeptide(L)'
;MSKLQVAVVAPSLGILGGQAVQADRLLQAWRGDPDVDAWLVPINPVPPRPLRLARNVKYLRTVVTELTYVPLLVRELARADVVHVFSASYFSFLLAPLPAMLVARALGRPVVLNYRSGEAPDHLERSAIARAALARADRNVVPSRFLAGVFASFGIDATIVPNIVDLERFAFREREPLQPRLLSTRNFEPLYNVACTLRAFRLVQDRFPEATLTLVGGGREEPALRVLADELGLQHMTFTGPVDPAAIAAQYASHDIYIQSPNIDNMPTSVLEAYASGLPVVSTEAGGVPAILTNGEQGLLAPLNDHRTLAAHVLSLLDDPALARRVIRAAFSACHEYTWPRVRQQWLRLYQSTLPSAAGHPAPAVTVTNDRA
;
A
#
# COMPACT_ATOMS: atom_id res chain seq x y z
N MET A 1 -10.77 31.40 6.10
CA MET A 1 -9.72 30.74 6.94
C MET A 1 -8.54 30.38 6.04
N SER A 2 -7.31 30.51 6.52
CA SER A 2 -6.13 30.04 5.77
C SER A 2 -6.18 28.51 5.66
N LYS A 3 -5.74 27.96 4.51
CA LYS A 3 -5.63 26.50 4.33
C LYS A 3 -4.60 25.94 5.29
N LEU A 4 -4.87 24.74 5.80
CA LEU A 4 -3.94 23.99 6.63
C LEU A 4 -2.73 23.55 5.80
N GLN A 5 -1.53 23.91 6.21
CA GLN A 5 -0.28 23.62 5.52
C GLN A 5 0.28 22.28 5.96
N VAL A 6 0.28 21.28 5.06
CA VAL A 6 0.67 19.88 5.38
C VAL A 6 1.91 19.46 4.59
N ALA A 7 3.04 19.26 5.30
CA ALA A 7 4.23 18.69 4.70
C ALA A 7 4.15 17.15 4.70
N VAL A 8 4.06 16.54 3.52
CA VAL A 8 4.02 15.09 3.36
C VAL A 8 5.43 14.55 3.11
N VAL A 9 6.04 13.96 4.12
CA VAL A 9 7.36 13.34 4.03
C VAL A 9 7.20 11.91 3.55
N ALA A 10 7.59 11.63 2.31
CA ALA A 10 7.35 10.34 1.67
C ALA A 10 8.37 10.04 0.56
N PRO A 11 8.50 8.78 0.11
CA PRO A 11 9.25 8.48 -1.11
C PRO A 11 8.58 9.13 -2.32
N SER A 12 9.42 9.71 -3.21
CA SER A 12 8.95 10.18 -4.52
C SER A 12 8.77 8.98 -5.47
N LEU A 13 8.04 9.17 -6.58
CA LEU A 13 7.87 8.15 -7.62
C LEU A 13 9.19 7.69 -8.28
N GLY A 14 10.31 8.34 -8.01
CA GLY A 14 11.64 7.85 -8.38
C GLY A 14 12.06 6.56 -7.66
N ILE A 15 11.33 6.18 -6.60
CA ILE A 15 11.41 4.87 -5.93
C ILE A 15 10.04 4.23 -6.09
N LEU A 16 9.87 3.39 -7.13
CA LEU A 16 8.59 2.72 -7.36
C LEU A 16 8.28 1.74 -6.23
N GLY A 17 7.10 1.91 -5.63
CA GLY A 17 6.60 1.05 -4.55
C GLY A 17 5.25 1.55 -4.04
N GLY A 18 4.52 0.69 -3.33
CA GLY A 18 3.17 1.00 -2.85
C GLY A 18 3.07 2.28 -2.01
N GLN A 19 4.10 2.61 -1.23
CA GLN A 19 4.11 3.85 -0.42
C GLN A 19 4.24 5.10 -1.28
N ALA A 20 5.12 5.09 -2.31
CA ALA A 20 5.28 6.23 -3.22
C ALA A 20 4.01 6.50 -4.02
N VAL A 21 3.36 5.44 -4.50
CA VAL A 21 2.07 5.55 -5.21
C VAL A 21 0.98 6.12 -4.31
N GLN A 22 0.89 5.67 -3.05
CA GLN A 22 -0.12 6.19 -2.11
C GLN A 22 0.17 7.63 -1.67
N ALA A 23 1.43 8.00 -1.50
CA ALA A 23 1.80 9.38 -1.20
C ALA A 23 1.45 10.32 -2.38
N ASP A 24 1.74 9.88 -3.60
CA ASP A 24 1.39 10.65 -4.81
C ASP A 24 -0.14 10.78 -4.96
N ARG A 25 -0.91 9.71 -4.78
CA ARG A 25 -2.39 9.74 -4.78
C ARG A 25 -2.94 10.70 -3.74
N LEU A 26 -2.41 10.65 -2.51
CA LEU A 26 -2.81 11.56 -1.44
C LEU A 26 -2.55 13.02 -1.83
N LEU A 27 -1.37 13.32 -2.38
CA LEU A 27 -1.01 14.68 -2.81
C LEU A 27 -1.86 15.14 -3.99
N GLN A 28 -2.13 14.27 -4.96
CA GLN A 28 -3.03 14.59 -6.07
C GLN A 28 -4.46 14.86 -5.58
N ALA A 29 -4.94 14.07 -4.63
CA ALA A 29 -6.26 14.22 -4.05
C ALA A 29 -6.43 15.53 -3.25
N TRP A 30 -5.35 16.04 -2.64
CA TRP A 30 -5.35 17.34 -1.97
C TRP A 30 -5.21 18.53 -2.94
N ARG A 31 -4.91 18.32 -4.22
CA ARG A 31 -4.77 19.46 -5.18
C ARG A 31 -6.07 20.24 -5.30
N GLY A 32 -5.98 21.55 -5.09
CA GLY A 32 -7.12 22.44 -5.16
C GLY A 32 -8.11 22.31 -4.01
N ASP A 33 -7.81 21.50 -2.99
CA ASP A 33 -8.67 21.34 -1.81
C ASP A 33 -8.90 22.69 -1.11
N PRO A 34 -10.13 23.00 -0.63
CA PRO A 34 -10.44 24.26 0.03
C PRO A 34 -9.81 24.40 1.42
N ASP A 35 -9.57 23.28 2.13
CA ASP A 35 -9.17 23.25 3.54
C ASP A 35 -7.69 22.97 3.74
N VAL A 36 -7.05 22.23 2.80
CA VAL A 36 -5.67 21.73 2.93
C VAL A 36 -4.82 22.15 1.74
N ASP A 37 -3.60 22.57 2.02
CA ASP A 37 -2.52 22.75 1.05
C ASP A 37 -1.38 21.78 1.42
N ALA A 38 -1.17 20.74 0.59
CA ALA A 38 -0.22 19.67 0.87
C ALA A 38 0.88 19.60 -0.18
N TRP A 39 2.13 19.40 0.26
CA TRP A 39 3.26 19.25 -0.65
C TRP A 39 4.18 18.10 -0.25
N LEU A 40 4.90 17.56 -1.24
CA LEU A 40 5.88 16.48 -1.02
C LEU A 40 7.19 17.01 -0.45
N VAL A 41 7.66 16.38 0.62
CA VAL A 41 9.04 16.45 1.10
C VAL A 41 9.69 15.10 0.85
N PRO A 42 10.47 14.93 -0.24
CA PRO A 42 10.96 13.61 -0.63
C PRO A 42 12.04 13.11 0.34
N ILE A 43 11.91 11.84 0.75
CA ILE A 43 12.95 11.14 1.55
C ILE A 43 14.19 10.80 0.71
N ASN A 44 14.08 10.89 -0.61
CA ASN A 44 15.14 10.63 -1.60
C ASN A 44 15.44 11.89 -2.44
N PRO A 45 15.84 13.00 -1.80
CA PRO A 45 16.11 14.24 -2.52
C PRO A 45 17.17 14.05 -3.58
N VAL A 46 17.04 14.79 -4.69
CA VAL A 46 18.07 14.81 -5.72
C VAL A 46 19.20 15.73 -5.26
N PRO A 47 20.42 15.22 -5.01
CA PRO A 47 21.52 16.05 -4.55
C PRO A 47 21.95 17.07 -5.60
N PRO A 48 22.57 18.19 -5.19
CA PRO A 48 23.16 19.19 -6.07
C PRO A 48 24.14 18.55 -7.07
N ARG A 49 24.31 19.19 -8.22
CA ARG A 49 25.13 18.66 -9.33
C ARG A 49 26.50 18.07 -8.92
N PRO A 50 27.34 18.72 -8.08
CA PRO A 50 28.65 18.18 -7.72
C PRO A 50 28.56 16.86 -6.93
N LEU A 51 27.48 16.61 -6.18
CA LEU A 51 27.31 15.41 -5.36
C LEU A 51 26.61 14.25 -6.09
N ARG A 52 26.14 14.46 -7.33
CA ARG A 52 25.41 13.42 -8.08
C ARG A 52 26.28 12.20 -8.40
N LEU A 53 27.57 12.37 -8.65
CA LEU A 53 28.49 11.26 -8.91
C LEU A 53 28.67 10.34 -7.71
N ALA A 54 28.57 10.87 -6.49
CA ALA A 54 28.65 10.09 -5.26
C ALA A 54 27.47 9.09 -5.07
N ARG A 55 26.37 9.26 -5.81
CA ARG A 55 25.21 8.32 -5.77
C ARG A 55 25.54 6.94 -6.33
N ASN A 56 26.58 6.81 -7.13
CA ASN A 56 26.98 5.53 -7.74
C ASN A 56 27.75 4.63 -6.77
N VAL A 57 28.17 5.16 -5.60
CA VAL A 57 28.89 4.39 -4.57
C VAL A 57 27.94 4.07 -3.43
N LYS A 58 27.74 2.77 -3.14
CA LYS A 58 26.69 2.22 -2.26
C LYS A 58 26.55 2.92 -0.90
N TYR A 59 27.63 3.13 -0.15
CA TYR A 59 27.59 3.76 1.18
C TYR A 59 27.62 5.28 1.12
N LEU A 60 28.37 5.84 0.15
CA LEU A 60 28.48 7.28 -0.06
C LEU A 60 27.13 7.89 -0.47
N ARG A 61 26.33 7.13 -1.23
CA ARG A 61 24.95 7.51 -1.58
C ARG A 61 24.11 7.80 -0.35
N THR A 62 24.16 6.95 0.68
CA THR A 62 23.38 7.13 1.91
C THR A 62 23.80 8.41 2.63
N VAL A 63 25.12 8.60 2.83
CA VAL A 63 25.65 9.80 3.48
C VAL A 63 25.25 11.07 2.74
N VAL A 64 25.40 11.09 1.42
CA VAL A 64 25.01 12.26 0.57
C VAL A 64 23.51 12.50 0.63
N THR A 65 22.69 11.43 0.68
CA THR A 65 21.24 11.58 0.81
C THR A 65 20.90 12.22 2.15
N GLU A 66 21.46 11.76 3.27
CA GLU A 66 21.20 12.33 4.61
C GLU A 66 21.69 13.79 4.72
N LEU A 67 22.87 14.11 4.19
CA LEU A 67 23.40 15.48 4.16
C LEU A 67 22.52 16.46 3.36
N THR A 68 21.74 15.97 2.40
CA THR A 68 20.80 16.79 1.63
C THR A 68 19.38 16.74 2.21
N TYR A 69 19.02 15.65 2.88
CA TYR A 69 17.69 15.42 3.41
C TYR A 69 17.41 16.27 4.67
N VAL A 70 18.33 16.28 5.65
CA VAL A 70 18.12 17.03 6.89
C VAL A 70 17.94 18.53 6.68
N PRO A 71 18.78 19.24 5.87
CA PRO A 71 18.52 20.65 5.55
C PRO A 71 17.20 20.89 4.81
N LEU A 72 16.82 19.96 3.91
CA LEU A 72 15.52 20.00 3.23
C LEU A 72 14.38 19.91 4.24
N LEU A 73 14.46 18.97 5.19
CA LEU A 73 13.47 18.84 6.27
C LEU A 73 13.33 20.14 7.05
N VAL A 74 14.43 20.71 7.54
CA VAL A 74 14.39 21.97 8.31
C VAL A 74 13.67 23.07 7.53
N ARG A 75 14.02 23.24 6.25
CA ARG A 75 13.43 24.26 5.38
C ARG A 75 11.93 24.04 5.15
N GLU A 76 11.56 22.81 4.78
CA GLU A 76 10.20 22.50 4.36
C GLU A 76 9.23 22.36 5.54
N LEU A 77 9.70 21.77 6.67
CA LEU A 77 8.84 21.57 7.84
C LEU A 77 8.62 22.88 8.64
N ALA A 78 9.53 23.86 8.54
CA ALA A 78 9.37 25.15 9.22
C ALA A 78 8.08 25.89 8.82
N ARG A 79 7.59 25.67 7.60
CA ARG A 79 6.37 26.32 7.07
C ARG A 79 5.10 25.47 7.21
N ALA A 80 5.21 24.23 7.69
CA ALA A 80 4.07 23.34 7.85
C ALA A 80 3.34 23.60 9.16
N ASP A 81 2.02 23.42 9.15
CA ASP A 81 1.20 23.34 10.37
C ASP A 81 1.21 21.89 10.91
N VAL A 82 1.23 20.90 10.01
CA VAL A 82 1.26 19.46 10.34
C VAL A 82 2.30 18.76 9.46
N VAL A 83 3.06 17.85 10.05
CA VAL A 83 4.02 16.99 9.34
C VAL A 83 3.47 15.59 9.23
N HIS A 84 3.11 15.16 8.02
CA HIS A 84 2.61 13.82 7.73
C HIS A 84 3.77 12.95 7.21
N VAL A 85 4.23 11.99 8.00
CA VAL A 85 5.39 11.15 7.70
C VAL A 85 4.94 9.75 7.28
N PHE A 86 5.24 9.35 6.06
CA PHE A 86 5.12 7.96 5.62
C PHE A 86 6.26 7.13 6.19
N SER A 87 5.93 6.00 6.80
CA SER A 87 6.92 5.17 7.49
C SER A 87 7.16 3.85 6.80
N ALA A 88 8.44 3.49 6.67
CA ALA A 88 8.92 2.17 6.32
C ALA A 88 9.36 1.41 7.60
N SER A 89 9.89 0.18 7.43
CA SER A 89 10.41 -0.66 8.51
C SER A 89 11.94 -0.66 8.59
N TYR A 90 12.48 -1.17 9.67
CA TYR A 90 13.90 -1.48 9.91
C TYR A 90 14.83 -0.27 9.69
N PHE A 91 15.90 -0.49 8.94
CA PHE A 91 16.92 0.54 8.69
C PHE A 91 16.36 1.76 7.96
N SER A 92 15.39 1.56 7.08
CA SER A 92 14.72 2.66 6.38
C SER A 92 13.93 3.56 7.34
N PHE A 93 13.43 3.02 8.47
CA PHE A 93 12.79 3.82 9.51
C PHE A 93 13.77 4.79 10.17
N LEU A 94 15.00 4.33 10.42
CA LEU A 94 16.04 5.15 11.06
C LEU A 94 16.55 6.26 10.15
N LEU A 95 16.57 6.04 8.84
CA LEU A 95 17.12 7.00 7.87
C LEU A 95 16.09 8.04 7.38
N ALA A 96 14.80 7.75 7.39
CA ALA A 96 13.83 8.67 6.82
C ALA A 96 12.75 9.14 7.82
N PRO A 97 11.88 8.28 8.36
CA PRO A 97 10.86 8.72 9.33
C PRO A 97 11.45 9.33 10.60
N LEU A 98 12.44 8.69 11.21
CA LEU A 98 13.01 9.16 12.49
C LEU A 98 13.62 10.55 12.39
N PRO A 99 14.50 10.89 11.42
CA PRO A 99 14.99 12.26 11.23
C PRO A 99 13.88 13.27 10.99
N ALA A 100 12.86 12.93 10.19
CA ALA A 100 11.72 13.81 9.96
C ALA A 100 10.95 14.13 11.24
N MET A 101 10.70 13.11 12.09
CA MET A 101 10.05 13.29 13.38
C MET A 101 10.87 14.15 14.33
N LEU A 102 12.21 13.94 14.38
CA LEU A 102 13.11 14.71 15.24
C LEU A 102 13.16 16.19 14.82
N VAL A 103 13.27 16.46 13.52
CA VAL A 103 13.26 17.84 12.98
C VAL A 103 11.89 18.50 13.22
N ALA A 104 10.79 17.80 12.93
CA ALA A 104 9.44 18.33 13.19
C ALA A 104 9.27 18.72 14.67
N ARG A 105 9.69 17.84 15.58
CA ARG A 105 9.64 18.09 17.02
C ARG A 105 10.52 19.28 17.45
N ALA A 106 11.74 19.40 16.91
CA ALA A 106 12.63 20.53 17.17
C ALA A 106 12.03 21.87 16.70
N LEU A 107 11.21 21.82 15.64
CA LEU A 107 10.49 22.98 15.11
C LEU A 107 9.11 23.20 15.76
N GLY A 108 8.72 22.39 16.75
CA GLY A 108 7.40 22.47 17.41
C GLY A 108 6.24 22.13 16.49
N ARG A 109 6.47 21.30 15.46
CA ARG A 109 5.43 20.89 14.48
C ARG A 109 4.86 19.52 14.86
N PRO A 110 3.51 19.39 14.94
CA PRO A 110 2.88 18.11 15.23
C PRO A 110 3.12 17.08 14.12
N VAL A 111 3.30 15.82 14.53
CA VAL A 111 3.65 14.70 13.65
C VAL A 111 2.50 13.71 13.56
N VAL A 112 2.01 13.48 12.35
CA VAL A 112 1.15 12.35 11.98
C VAL A 112 2.04 11.30 11.32
N LEU A 113 2.31 10.20 12.03
CA LEU A 113 3.11 9.09 11.51
C LEU A 113 2.22 8.04 10.86
N ASN A 114 2.30 7.90 9.55
CA ASN A 114 1.52 6.98 8.74
C ASN A 114 2.34 5.71 8.45
N TYR A 115 2.15 4.69 9.30
CA TYR A 115 2.89 3.43 9.21
C TYR A 115 2.20 2.45 8.26
N ARG A 116 2.94 1.97 7.24
CA ARG A 116 2.32 1.27 6.11
C ARG A 116 2.93 -0.10 5.79
N SER A 117 3.98 -0.52 6.51
CA SER A 117 4.64 -1.81 6.24
C SER A 117 3.91 -2.97 6.92
N GLY A 118 3.68 -4.05 6.18
CA GLY A 118 3.17 -5.31 6.72
C GLY A 118 4.15 -6.02 7.66
N GLU A 119 5.43 -5.64 7.64
CA GLU A 119 6.48 -6.18 8.52
C GLU A 119 6.47 -5.55 9.92
N ALA A 120 5.42 -4.81 10.29
CA ALA A 120 5.31 -4.16 11.59
C ALA A 120 5.50 -5.10 12.79
N PRO A 121 4.95 -6.34 12.81
CA PRO A 121 5.13 -7.24 13.95
C PRO A 121 6.60 -7.46 14.26
N ASP A 122 7.39 -7.90 13.29
CA ASP A 122 8.81 -8.17 13.44
C ASP A 122 9.64 -6.89 13.70
N HIS A 123 9.33 -5.80 12.99
CA HIS A 123 10.03 -4.53 13.18
C HIS A 123 9.84 -3.97 14.58
N LEU A 124 8.61 -3.95 15.10
CA LEU A 124 8.32 -3.40 16.43
C LEU A 124 8.81 -4.31 17.54
N GLU A 125 8.83 -5.63 17.33
CA GLU A 125 9.44 -6.56 18.28
C GLU A 125 10.94 -6.28 18.44
N ARG A 126 11.67 -6.09 17.34
CA ARG A 126 13.14 -5.93 17.32
C ARG A 126 13.61 -4.51 17.62
N SER A 127 12.80 -3.48 17.44
CA SER A 127 13.24 -2.09 17.49
C SER A 127 12.61 -1.28 18.64
N ALA A 128 13.32 -1.21 19.78
CA ALA A 128 12.93 -0.31 20.86
C ALA A 128 12.91 1.18 20.42
N ILE A 129 13.80 1.55 19.48
CA ILE A 129 13.85 2.92 18.93
C ILE A 129 12.56 3.22 18.16
N ALA A 130 12.09 2.28 17.33
CA ALA A 130 10.84 2.45 16.60
C ALA A 130 9.65 2.60 17.57
N ARG A 131 9.53 1.71 18.56
CA ARG A 131 8.47 1.82 19.58
C ARG A 131 8.51 3.15 20.32
N ALA A 132 9.71 3.60 20.75
CA ALA A 132 9.86 4.87 21.43
C ALA A 132 9.52 6.08 20.54
N ALA A 133 9.82 6.02 19.24
CA ALA A 133 9.47 7.07 18.29
C ALA A 133 7.94 7.10 18.04
N LEU A 134 7.33 5.94 17.81
CA LEU A 134 5.88 5.80 17.61
C LEU A 134 5.09 6.28 18.84
N ALA A 135 5.53 5.94 20.05
CA ALA A 135 4.91 6.41 21.29
C ALA A 135 4.99 7.94 21.49
N ARG A 136 5.86 8.62 20.75
CA ARG A 136 6.06 10.08 20.80
C ARG A 136 5.45 10.84 19.62
N ALA A 137 4.88 10.16 18.63
CA ALA A 137 4.12 10.79 17.56
C ALA A 137 2.80 11.35 18.12
N ASP A 138 2.37 12.52 17.63
CA ASP A 138 1.10 13.11 18.05
C ASP A 138 -0.09 12.26 17.62
N ARG A 139 0.03 11.62 16.46
CA ARG A 139 -0.91 10.61 15.97
C ARG A 139 -0.18 9.54 15.15
N ASN A 140 -0.48 8.27 15.43
CA ASN A 140 -0.11 7.17 14.54
C ASN A 140 -1.31 6.82 13.67
N VAL A 141 -1.06 6.59 12.39
CA VAL A 141 -2.04 6.17 11.41
C VAL A 141 -1.60 4.90 10.74
N VAL A 142 -2.52 3.99 10.58
CA VAL A 142 -2.33 2.71 9.89
C VAL A 142 -3.47 2.46 8.91
N PRO A 143 -3.25 1.77 7.78
CA PRO A 143 -4.29 1.61 6.78
C PRO A 143 -5.26 0.46 7.06
N SER A 144 -5.01 -0.40 8.05
CA SER A 144 -5.81 -1.60 8.30
C SER A 144 -6.01 -1.90 9.78
N ARG A 145 -7.08 -2.65 10.07
CA ARG A 145 -7.35 -3.20 11.42
C ARG A 145 -6.22 -4.15 11.87
N PHE A 146 -5.60 -4.87 10.94
CA PHE A 146 -4.46 -5.73 11.23
C PHE A 146 -3.32 -4.94 11.87
N LEU A 147 -2.87 -3.86 11.25
CA LEU A 147 -1.81 -3.03 11.82
C LEU A 147 -2.24 -2.31 13.10
N ALA A 148 -3.49 -1.89 13.22
CA ALA A 148 -3.99 -1.32 14.46
C ALA A 148 -3.90 -2.33 15.63
N GLY A 149 -4.23 -3.60 15.38
CA GLY A 149 -4.05 -4.69 16.35
C GLY A 149 -2.57 -4.93 16.72
N VAL A 150 -1.68 -4.89 15.72
CA VAL A 150 -0.22 -4.98 15.96
C VAL A 150 0.26 -3.84 16.83
N PHE A 151 -0.13 -2.60 16.57
CA PHE A 151 0.25 -1.43 17.37
C PHE A 151 -0.28 -1.55 18.81
N ALA A 152 -1.54 -1.96 18.96
CA ALA A 152 -2.16 -2.16 20.27
C ALA A 152 -1.42 -3.22 21.11
N SER A 153 -0.89 -4.29 20.50
CA SER A 153 -0.10 -5.31 21.21
C SER A 153 1.22 -4.77 21.80
N PHE A 154 1.69 -3.61 21.32
CA PHE A 154 2.84 -2.88 21.86
C PHE A 154 2.42 -1.68 22.72
N GLY A 155 1.14 -1.53 23.06
CA GLY A 155 0.62 -0.39 23.83
C GLY A 155 0.67 0.95 23.08
N ILE A 156 0.62 0.91 21.75
CA ILE A 156 0.68 2.11 20.88
C ILE A 156 -0.69 2.29 20.21
N ASP A 157 -1.31 3.44 20.43
CA ASP A 157 -2.57 3.79 19.76
C ASP A 157 -2.34 4.14 18.30
N ALA A 158 -3.25 3.69 17.43
CA ALA A 158 -3.23 4.02 16.01
C ALA A 158 -4.65 4.23 15.46
N THR A 159 -4.83 5.28 14.68
CA THR A 159 -6.07 5.56 13.94
C THR A 159 -6.03 4.85 12.59
N ILE A 160 -7.14 4.22 12.20
CA ILE A 160 -7.24 3.57 10.89
C ILE A 160 -7.69 4.60 9.85
N VAL A 161 -6.84 4.82 8.82
CA VAL A 161 -7.20 5.58 7.63
C VAL A 161 -6.77 4.77 6.41
N PRO A 162 -7.72 4.24 5.63
CA PRO A 162 -7.44 3.28 4.57
C PRO A 162 -6.69 3.90 3.38
N ASN A 163 -6.18 3.03 2.51
CA ASN A 163 -5.65 3.41 1.22
C ASN A 163 -6.75 3.97 0.32
N ILE A 164 -6.36 4.84 -0.61
CA ILE A 164 -7.26 5.46 -1.57
C ILE A 164 -7.18 4.70 -2.90
N VAL A 165 -8.34 4.49 -3.52
CA VAL A 165 -8.47 4.04 -4.91
C VAL A 165 -9.17 5.11 -5.74
N ASP A 166 -8.77 5.22 -6.98
CA ASP A 166 -9.34 6.15 -7.96
C ASP A 166 -10.26 5.37 -8.92
N LEU A 167 -11.58 5.49 -8.72
CA LEU A 167 -12.58 4.80 -9.55
C LEU A 167 -12.68 5.35 -10.97
N GLU A 168 -12.30 6.60 -11.22
CA GLU A 168 -12.30 7.16 -12.56
C GLU A 168 -11.17 6.58 -13.40
N ARG A 169 -10.03 6.34 -12.76
CA ARG A 169 -8.85 5.74 -13.39
C ARG A 169 -8.99 4.24 -13.62
N PHE A 170 -9.59 3.52 -12.68
CA PHE A 170 -9.82 2.08 -12.73
C PHE A 170 -11.29 1.82 -13.08
N ALA A 171 -11.64 2.04 -14.34
CA ALA A 171 -13.02 1.94 -14.81
C ALA A 171 -13.56 0.52 -14.68
N PHE A 172 -14.69 0.38 -14.00
CA PHE A 172 -15.39 -0.89 -13.88
C PHE A 172 -15.78 -1.43 -15.25
N ARG A 173 -15.49 -2.71 -15.48
CA ARG A 173 -15.94 -3.46 -16.65
C ARG A 173 -16.63 -4.75 -16.18
N GLU A 174 -17.86 -4.95 -16.60
CA GLU A 174 -18.52 -6.23 -16.39
C GLU A 174 -17.85 -7.32 -17.24
N ARG A 175 -17.64 -8.48 -16.63
CA ARG A 175 -16.94 -9.63 -17.24
C ARG A 175 -17.84 -10.85 -17.19
N GLU A 176 -18.51 -11.13 -18.30
CA GLU A 176 -19.40 -12.27 -18.42
C GLU A 176 -19.40 -12.78 -19.86
N PRO A 177 -18.96 -14.03 -20.10
CA PRO A 177 -18.28 -14.92 -19.15
C PRO A 177 -16.85 -14.46 -18.83
N LEU A 178 -16.32 -14.86 -17.64
CA LEU A 178 -14.90 -14.71 -17.34
C LEU A 178 -14.06 -15.53 -18.32
N GLN A 179 -12.96 -14.96 -18.78
CA GLN A 179 -11.95 -15.66 -19.55
C GLN A 179 -10.75 -16.01 -18.61
N PRO A 180 -9.99 -17.07 -18.88
CA PRO A 180 -8.85 -17.46 -18.06
C PRO A 180 -7.62 -16.53 -18.29
N ARG A 181 -7.84 -15.20 -18.18
CA ARG A 181 -6.84 -14.15 -18.33
C ARG A 181 -6.50 -13.57 -16.96
N LEU A 182 -5.39 -14.06 -16.39
CA LEU A 182 -4.98 -13.76 -15.03
C LEU A 182 -3.99 -12.60 -14.99
N LEU A 183 -4.13 -11.74 -13.99
CA LEU A 183 -3.24 -10.60 -13.71
C LEU A 183 -2.70 -10.68 -12.29
N SER A 184 -1.40 -10.45 -12.11
CA SER A 184 -0.77 -10.16 -10.82
C SER A 184 0.12 -8.93 -10.93
N THR A 185 -0.09 -7.94 -10.06
CA THR A 185 0.66 -6.67 -10.07
C THR A 185 1.47 -6.55 -8.79
N ARG A 186 2.39 -7.49 -8.57
CA ARG A 186 3.21 -7.56 -7.35
C ARG A 186 4.69 -7.44 -7.68
N ASN A 187 5.45 -6.76 -6.83
CA ASN A 187 6.90 -6.80 -6.93
C ASN A 187 7.42 -8.24 -6.69
N PHE A 188 8.53 -8.59 -7.31
CA PHE A 188 9.12 -9.93 -7.19
C PHE A 188 10.08 -9.98 -6.00
N GLU A 189 9.49 -9.86 -4.80
CA GLU A 189 10.16 -9.96 -3.51
C GLU A 189 9.61 -11.15 -2.71
N PRO A 190 10.42 -11.79 -1.84
CA PRO A 190 10.01 -13.01 -1.11
C PRO A 190 8.70 -12.87 -0.35
N LEU A 191 8.44 -11.69 0.20
CA LEU A 191 7.22 -11.44 0.98
C LEU A 191 5.94 -11.55 0.13
N TYR A 192 6.03 -11.37 -1.20
CA TYR A 192 4.88 -11.49 -2.12
C TYR A 192 4.71 -12.88 -2.74
N ASN A 193 5.70 -13.77 -2.56
CA ASN A 193 5.63 -15.20 -2.89
C ASN A 193 5.02 -15.49 -4.28
N VAL A 194 5.49 -14.78 -5.30
CA VAL A 194 4.99 -14.94 -6.68
C VAL A 194 5.19 -16.37 -7.20
N ALA A 195 6.14 -17.12 -6.65
CA ALA A 195 6.33 -18.54 -6.93
C ALA A 195 5.08 -19.39 -6.64
N CYS A 196 4.34 -19.06 -5.58
CA CYS A 196 3.06 -19.72 -5.27
C CYS A 196 1.99 -19.42 -6.34
N THR A 197 1.95 -18.20 -6.85
CA THR A 197 1.08 -17.82 -8.00
C THR A 197 1.43 -18.62 -9.25
N LEU A 198 2.73 -18.81 -9.56
CA LEU A 198 3.15 -19.62 -10.72
C LEU A 198 2.71 -21.08 -10.60
N ARG A 199 2.87 -21.68 -9.41
CA ARG A 199 2.42 -23.05 -9.15
C ARG A 199 0.90 -23.18 -9.24
N ALA A 200 0.15 -22.18 -8.76
CA ALA A 200 -1.30 -22.16 -8.92
C ALA A 200 -1.70 -22.06 -10.39
N PHE A 201 -1.02 -21.19 -11.14
CA PHE A 201 -1.28 -21.03 -12.57
C PHE A 201 -1.01 -22.30 -13.36
N ARG A 202 -0.01 -23.12 -13.00
CA ARG A 202 0.21 -24.43 -13.63
C ARG A 202 -1.05 -25.31 -13.55
N LEU A 203 -1.67 -25.38 -12.37
CA LEU A 203 -2.89 -26.16 -12.17
C LEU A 203 -4.10 -25.59 -12.94
N VAL A 204 -4.14 -24.27 -13.14
CA VAL A 204 -5.16 -23.66 -14.00
C VAL A 204 -4.93 -24.04 -15.46
N GLN A 205 -3.69 -24.03 -15.94
CA GLN A 205 -3.35 -24.42 -17.32
C GLN A 205 -3.60 -25.91 -17.61
N ASP A 206 -3.52 -26.78 -16.60
CA ASP A 206 -3.89 -28.21 -16.77
C ASP A 206 -5.36 -28.37 -17.20
N ARG A 207 -6.24 -27.44 -16.78
CA ARG A 207 -7.67 -27.42 -17.13
C ARG A 207 -7.98 -26.50 -18.34
N PHE A 208 -7.29 -25.37 -18.43
CA PHE A 208 -7.44 -24.36 -19.48
C PHE A 208 -6.08 -24.09 -20.13
N PRO A 209 -5.66 -24.91 -21.12
CA PRO A 209 -4.35 -24.77 -21.76
C PRO A 209 -4.09 -23.39 -22.38
N GLU A 210 -5.15 -22.68 -22.80
CA GLU A 210 -5.11 -21.33 -23.36
C GLU A 210 -5.03 -20.22 -22.30
N ALA A 211 -5.07 -20.56 -21.01
CA ALA A 211 -5.00 -19.58 -19.94
C ALA A 211 -3.74 -18.74 -20.05
N THR A 212 -3.89 -17.44 -19.79
CA THR A 212 -2.77 -16.47 -19.79
C THR A 212 -2.51 -15.92 -18.39
N LEU A 213 -1.26 -15.63 -18.07
CA LEU A 213 -0.87 -14.93 -16.85
C LEU A 213 0.08 -13.77 -17.16
N THR A 214 -0.32 -12.57 -16.78
CA THR A 214 0.56 -11.40 -16.85
C THR A 214 1.04 -11.04 -15.45
N LEU A 215 2.36 -11.02 -15.27
CA LEU A 215 3.04 -10.59 -14.06
C LEU A 215 3.61 -9.18 -14.28
N VAL A 216 3.02 -8.19 -13.60
CA VAL A 216 3.45 -6.79 -13.66
C VAL A 216 4.25 -6.48 -12.41
N GLY A 217 5.52 -6.15 -12.59
CA GLY A 217 6.43 -5.81 -11.50
C GLY A 217 7.85 -6.23 -11.83
N GLY A 218 8.73 -6.02 -10.87
CA GLY A 218 10.12 -6.45 -10.93
C GLY A 218 10.63 -6.67 -9.51
N GLY A 219 11.82 -7.23 -9.39
CA GLY A 219 12.43 -7.46 -8.09
C GLY A 219 13.52 -8.52 -8.14
N ARG A 220 14.14 -8.74 -6.99
CA ARG A 220 15.31 -9.63 -6.91
C ARG A 220 15.03 -11.10 -7.22
N GLU A 221 13.77 -11.53 -7.10
CA GLU A 221 13.37 -12.92 -7.38
C GLU A 221 13.06 -13.17 -8.87
N GLU A 222 13.04 -12.16 -9.72
CA GLU A 222 12.68 -12.32 -11.12
C GLU A 222 13.46 -13.42 -11.85
N PRO A 223 14.81 -13.53 -11.70
CA PRO A 223 15.55 -14.61 -12.36
C PRO A 223 15.09 -16.01 -11.90
N ALA A 224 14.85 -16.20 -10.60
CA ALA A 224 14.37 -17.46 -10.05
C ALA A 224 12.94 -17.79 -10.48
N LEU A 225 12.07 -16.77 -10.59
CA LEU A 225 10.69 -16.94 -11.06
C LEU A 225 10.63 -17.36 -12.53
N ARG A 226 11.53 -16.84 -13.38
CA ARG A 226 11.64 -17.26 -14.78
C ARG A 226 12.07 -18.71 -14.91
N VAL A 227 13.09 -19.12 -14.14
CA VAL A 227 13.53 -20.53 -14.10
C VAL A 227 12.38 -21.43 -13.62
N LEU A 228 11.67 -21.05 -12.56
CA LEU A 228 10.52 -21.83 -12.08
C LEU A 228 9.40 -21.93 -13.13
N ALA A 229 9.15 -20.87 -13.89
CA ALA A 229 8.14 -20.91 -14.96
C ALA A 229 8.52 -21.92 -16.05
N ASP A 230 9.80 -21.96 -16.44
CA ASP A 230 10.33 -22.93 -17.41
C ASP A 230 10.26 -24.36 -16.86
N GLU A 231 10.67 -24.58 -15.60
CA GLU A 231 10.60 -25.89 -14.93
C GLU A 231 9.15 -26.42 -14.84
N LEU A 232 8.19 -25.55 -14.61
CA LEU A 232 6.77 -25.88 -14.59
C LEU A 232 6.18 -26.05 -16.00
N GLY A 233 6.91 -25.75 -17.06
CA GLY A 233 6.44 -25.81 -18.43
C GLY A 233 5.30 -24.82 -18.74
N LEU A 234 5.27 -23.67 -18.05
CA LEU A 234 4.20 -22.69 -18.21
C LEU A 234 4.21 -22.04 -19.60
N GLN A 235 3.04 -21.95 -20.20
CA GLN A 235 2.84 -21.31 -21.50
C GLN A 235 2.06 -19.99 -21.34
N HIS A 236 2.07 -19.14 -22.34
CA HIS A 236 1.25 -17.91 -22.39
C HIS A 236 1.45 -16.98 -21.18
N MET A 237 2.68 -16.89 -20.70
CA MET A 237 3.06 -15.99 -19.60
C MET A 237 3.78 -14.74 -20.09
N THR A 238 3.53 -13.63 -19.42
CA THR A 238 4.21 -12.36 -19.69
C THR A 238 4.78 -11.78 -18.38
N PHE A 239 6.09 -11.54 -18.36
CA PHE A 239 6.74 -10.70 -17.37
C PHE A 239 6.93 -9.31 -17.99
N THR A 240 6.13 -8.34 -17.59
CA THR A 240 6.17 -6.99 -18.20
C THR A 240 7.31 -6.12 -17.69
N GLY A 241 7.92 -6.49 -16.55
CA GLY A 241 8.69 -5.55 -15.75
C GLY A 241 7.81 -4.51 -15.06
N PRO A 242 8.43 -3.50 -14.43
CA PRO A 242 7.69 -2.37 -13.85
C PRO A 242 6.96 -1.58 -14.93
N VAL A 243 5.68 -1.30 -14.70
CA VAL A 243 4.82 -0.51 -15.58
C VAL A 243 4.64 0.88 -15.00
N ASP A 244 4.62 1.90 -15.86
CA ASP A 244 4.33 3.27 -15.44
C ASP A 244 3.00 3.32 -14.67
N PRO A 245 2.96 3.97 -13.49
CA PRO A 245 1.72 4.14 -12.76
C PRO A 245 0.55 4.67 -13.62
N ALA A 246 0.81 5.51 -14.61
CA ALA A 246 -0.24 6.00 -15.53
C ALA A 246 -0.83 4.91 -16.41
N ALA A 247 -0.06 3.89 -16.79
CA ALA A 247 -0.45 2.81 -17.68
C ALA A 247 -1.03 1.58 -16.97
N ILE A 248 -0.94 1.49 -15.64
CA ILE A 248 -1.33 0.28 -14.90
C ILE A 248 -2.82 -0.07 -15.06
N ALA A 249 -3.69 0.93 -15.19
CA ALA A 249 -5.13 0.70 -15.35
C ALA A 249 -5.47 -0.12 -16.61
N ALA A 250 -4.69 0.01 -17.70
CA ALA A 250 -4.85 -0.78 -18.90
C ALA A 250 -4.61 -2.28 -18.65
N GLN A 251 -3.72 -2.63 -17.71
CA GLN A 251 -3.50 -4.03 -17.33
C GLN A 251 -4.75 -4.61 -16.66
N TYR A 252 -5.35 -3.90 -15.71
CA TYR A 252 -6.60 -4.34 -15.09
C TYR A 252 -7.76 -4.41 -16.11
N ALA A 253 -7.83 -3.48 -17.04
CA ALA A 253 -8.89 -3.45 -18.06
C ALA A 253 -8.81 -4.65 -19.02
N SER A 254 -7.62 -5.16 -19.33
CA SER A 254 -7.39 -6.23 -20.33
C SER A 254 -7.48 -7.65 -19.78
N HIS A 255 -7.53 -7.82 -18.45
CA HIS A 255 -7.58 -9.13 -17.78
C HIS A 255 -8.95 -9.38 -17.12
N ASP A 256 -9.16 -10.61 -16.64
CA ASP A 256 -10.46 -11.02 -16.09
C ASP A 256 -10.40 -11.48 -14.64
N ILE A 257 -9.28 -11.99 -14.16
CA ILE A 257 -9.11 -12.47 -12.78
C ILE A 257 -7.81 -11.86 -12.19
N TYR A 258 -7.90 -11.30 -11.00
CA TYR A 258 -6.72 -10.86 -10.26
C TYR A 258 -6.27 -11.96 -9.29
N ILE A 259 -4.99 -12.34 -9.35
CA ILE A 259 -4.41 -13.37 -8.47
C ILE A 259 -3.16 -12.84 -7.78
N GLN A 260 -3.02 -13.11 -6.49
CA GLN A 260 -1.79 -12.84 -5.72
C GLN A 260 -1.63 -13.86 -4.60
N SER A 261 -0.40 -14.05 -4.13
CA SER A 261 -0.09 -15.01 -3.08
C SER A 261 0.89 -14.52 -2.01
N PRO A 262 0.71 -13.29 -1.47
CA PRO A 262 1.64 -12.78 -0.48
C PRO A 262 1.68 -13.64 0.79
N ASN A 263 2.86 -13.69 1.44
CA ASN A 263 3.04 -14.21 2.79
C ASN A 263 2.91 -13.08 3.83
N ILE A 264 3.22 -11.85 3.42
CA ILE A 264 3.11 -10.65 4.23
C ILE A 264 2.51 -9.55 3.37
N ASP A 265 1.37 -9.03 3.79
CA ASP A 265 0.78 -7.80 3.23
C ASP A 265 0.00 -7.07 4.31
N ASN A 266 -0.38 -5.84 4.04
CA ASN A 266 -1.16 -5.05 4.97
C ASN A 266 -2.49 -4.62 4.34
N MET A 267 -2.46 -3.72 3.40
CA MET A 267 -3.63 -3.26 2.64
C MET A 267 -3.22 -3.05 1.18
N PRO A 268 -3.19 -4.14 0.39
CA PRO A 268 -2.73 -4.07 -1.00
C PRO A 268 -3.64 -3.19 -1.85
N THR A 269 -3.08 -2.12 -2.42
CA THR A 269 -3.81 -1.25 -3.34
C THR A 269 -4.21 -1.97 -4.62
N SER A 270 -3.43 -2.96 -5.02
CA SER A 270 -3.72 -3.82 -6.16
C SER A 270 -5.06 -4.57 -6.04
N VAL A 271 -5.46 -4.96 -4.83
CA VAL A 271 -6.79 -5.53 -4.56
C VAL A 271 -7.89 -4.50 -4.78
N LEU A 272 -7.70 -3.27 -4.26
CA LEU A 272 -8.67 -2.19 -4.48
C LEU A 272 -8.76 -1.78 -5.95
N GLU A 273 -7.64 -1.80 -6.67
CA GLU A 273 -7.58 -1.54 -8.12
C GLU A 273 -8.31 -2.63 -8.92
N ALA A 274 -8.15 -3.90 -8.51
CA ALA A 274 -8.90 -5.02 -9.09
C ALA A 274 -10.41 -4.86 -8.84
N TYR A 275 -10.82 -4.52 -7.62
CA TYR A 275 -12.21 -4.25 -7.27
C TYR A 275 -12.82 -3.13 -8.14
N ALA A 276 -12.10 -1.99 -8.21
CA ALA A 276 -12.53 -0.86 -9.02
C ALA A 276 -12.70 -1.22 -10.50
N SER A 277 -11.82 -2.07 -11.02
CA SER A 277 -11.85 -2.54 -12.42
C SER A 277 -12.82 -3.70 -12.65
N GLY A 278 -13.47 -4.25 -11.62
CA GLY A 278 -14.40 -5.38 -11.73
C GLY A 278 -13.71 -6.73 -11.96
N LEU A 279 -12.48 -6.93 -11.48
CA LEU A 279 -11.84 -8.25 -11.44
C LEU A 279 -12.17 -8.94 -10.12
N PRO A 280 -12.65 -10.19 -10.14
CA PRO A 280 -12.69 -11.01 -8.94
C PRO A 280 -11.26 -11.27 -8.47
N VAL A 281 -11.07 -11.24 -7.16
CA VAL A 281 -9.74 -11.38 -6.54
C VAL A 281 -9.62 -12.75 -5.89
N VAL A 282 -8.51 -13.42 -6.20
CA VAL A 282 -8.04 -14.62 -5.51
C VAL A 282 -6.72 -14.28 -4.82
N SER A 283 -6.65 -14.46 -3.50
CA SER A 283 -5.48 -14.07 -2.70
C SER A 283 -5.21 -15.07 -1.58
N THR A 284 -4.01 -15.05 -1.03
CA THR A 284 -3.75 -15.64 0.27
C THR A 284 -4.24 -14.71 1.40
N GLU A 285 -4.55 -15.28 2.57
CA GLU A 285 -5.01 -14.58 3.78
C GLU A 285 -3.87 -13.90 4.56
N ALA A 286 -2.95 -13.25 3.85
CA ALA A 286 -1.76 -12.61 4.42
C ALA A 286 -2.11 -11.35 5.20
N GLY A 287 -1.77 -11.31 6.49
CA GLY A 287 -1.80 -10.13 7.34
C GLY A 287 -3.11 -9.34 7.28
N GLY A 288 -3.10 -8.19 6.63
CA GLY A 288 -4.27 -7.30 6.52
C GLY A 288 -5.17 -7.57 5.32
N VAL A 289 -4.88 -8.55 4.45
CA VAL A 289 -5.75 -8.89 3.31
C VAL A 289 -7.16 -9.26 3.76
N PRO A 290 -7.38 -10.08 4.82
CA PRO A 290 -8.71 -10.39 5.33
C PRO A 290 -9.50 -9.17 5.86
N ALA A 291 -8.83 -8.05 6.11
CA ALA A 291 -9.52 -6.82 6.54
C ALA A 291 -10.22 -6.07 5.40
N ILE A 292 -9.86 -6.37 4.15
CA ILE A 292 -10.44 -5.75 2.94
C ILE A 292 -11.10 -6.76 2.01
N LEU A 293 -10.93 -8.07 2.27
CA LEU A 293 -11.46 -9.15 1.46
C LEU A 293 -12.01 -10.25 2.35
N THR A 294 -13.33 -10.30 2.51
CA THR A 294 -14.02 -11.40 3.18
C THR A 294 -14.16 -12.56 2.20
N ASN A 295 -13.71 -13.75 2.63
CA ASN A 295 -13.75 -14.95 1.79
C ASN A 295 -15.18 -15.30 1.37
N GLY A 296 -15.39 -15.51 0.07
CA GLY A 296 -16.69 -15.81 -0.53
C GLY A 296 -17.61 -14.61 -0.75
N GLU A 297 -17.24 -13.40 -0.27
CA GLU A 297 -17.99 -12.16 -0.48
C GLU A 297 -17.31 -11.24 -1.50
N GLN A 298 -16.18 -10.61 -1.15
CA GLN A 298 -15.46 -9.69 -2.05
C GLN A 298 -14.37 -10.37 -2.86
N GLY A 299 -14.13 -11.66 -2.65
CA GLY A 299 -13.13 -12.47 -3.33
C GLY A 299 -12.97 -13.81 -2.65
N LEU A 300 -11.92 -14.53 -3.02
CA LEU A 300 -11.63 -15.86 -2.48
C LEU A 300 -10.25 -15.87 -1.83
N LEU A 301 -10.18 -16.41 -0.59
CA LEU A 301 -8.96 -16.48 0.20
C LEU A 301 -8.47 -17.93 0.34
N ALA A 302 -7.18 -18.13 0.13
CA ALA A 302 -6.48 -19.39 0.37
C ALA A 302 -5.52 -19.25 1.56
N PRO A 303 -5.18 -20.34 2.25
CA PRO A 303 -4.10 -20.35 3.23
C PRO A 303 -2.76 -19.89 2.62
N LEU A 304 -1.86 -19.40 3.47
CA LEU A 304 -0.51 -19.02 3.04
C LEU A 304 0.20 -20.21 2.39
N ASN A 305 0.90 -19.96 1.29
CA ASN A 305 1.65 -20.98 0.51
C ASN A 305 0.81 -22.09 -0.13
N ASP A 306 -0.51 -22.00 -0.10
CA ASP A 306 -1.39 -23.03 -0.68
C ASP A 306 -1.79 -22.68 -2.13
N HIS A 307 -0.89 -23.01 -3.06
CA HIS A 307 -1.13 -22.83 -4.49
C HIS A 307 -2.28 -23.72 -5.03
N ARG A 308 -2.61 -24.83 -4.36
CA ARG A 308 -3.70 -25.71 -4.79
C ARG A 308 -5.07 -25.07 -4.52
N THR A 309 -5.25 -24.51 -3.33
CA THR A 309 -6.48 -23.76 -3.02
C THR A 309 -6.61 -22.50 -3.85
N LEU A 310 -5.49 -21.78 -4.11
CA LEU A 310 -5.50 -20.65 -5.04
C LEU A 310 -5.98 -21.05 -6.45
N ALA A 311 -5.46 -22.15 -6.99
CA ALA A 311 -5.90 -22.68 -8.28
C ALA A 311 -7.37 -23.10 -8.27
N ALA A 312 -7.80 -23.83 -7.23
CA ALA A 312 -9.20 -24.26 -7.08
C ALA A 312 -10.15 -23.06 -7.05
N HIS A 313 -9.77 -21.95 -6.39
CA HIS A 313 -10.55 -20.72 -6.39
C HIS A 313 -10.63 -20.06 -7.76
N VAL A 314 -9.53 -20.00 -8.51
CA VAL A 314 -9.56 -19.52 -9.91
C VAL A 314 -10.50 -20.36 -10.77
N LEU A 315 -10.39 -21.68 -10.66
CA LEU A 315 -11.24 -22.63 -11.41
C LEU A 315 -12.71 -22.48 -11.04
N SER A 316 -13.04 -22.31 -9.74
CA SER A 316 -14.42 -22.11 -9.31
C SER A 316 -15.04 -20.82 -9.87
N LEU A 317 -14.26 -19.74 -10.01
CA LEU A 317 -14.73 -18.50 -10.64
C LEU A 317 -15.00 -18.67 -12.14
N LEU A 318 -14.20 -19.50 -12.83
CA LEU A 318 -14.37 -19.79 -14.25
C LEU A 318 -15.55 -20.73 -14.50
N ASP A 319 -15.78 -21.71 -13.61
CA ASP A 319 -16.82 -22.72 -13.73
C ASP A 319 -18.20 -22.23 -13.22
N ASP A 320 -18.25 -21.23 -12.32
CA ASP A 320 -19.48 -20.66 -11.73
C ASP A 320 -19.64 -19.16 -11.99
N PRO A 321 -20.31 -18.77 -13.08
CA PRO A 321 -20.60 -17.36 -13.38
C PRO A 321 -21.43 -16.64 -12.32
N ALA A 322 -22.27 -17.36 -11.54
CA ALA A 322 -23.07 -16.74 -10.48
C ALA A 322 -22.20 -16.36 -9.30
N LEU A 323 -21.25 -17.22 -8.91
CA LEU A 323 -20.22 -16.91 -7.90
C LEU A 323 -19.40 -15.70 -8.36
N ALA A 324 -18.89 -15.73 -9.58
CA ALA A 324 -18.07 -14.66 -10.15
C ALA A 324 -18.78 -13.30 -10.09
N ARG A 325 -20.03 -13.22 -10.59
CA ARG A 325 -20.85 -12.00 -10.53
C ARG A 325 -21.06 -11.51 -9.11
N ARG A 326 -21.36 -12.41 -8.17
CA ARG A 326 -21.62 -12.06 -6.78
C ARG A 326 -20.40 -11.41 -6.15
N VAL A 327 -19.22 -12.04 -6.27
CA VAL A 327 -18.00 -11.50 -5.66
C VAL A 327 -17.55 -10.21 -6.33
N ILE A 328 -17.66 -10.08 -7.65
CA ILE A 328 -17.35 -8.85 -8.41
C ILE A 328 -18.20 -7.68 -7.92
N ARG A 329 -19.52 -7.86 -7.83
CA ARG A 329 -20.44 -6.79 -7.40
C ARG A 329 -20.22 -6.40 -5.94
N ALA A 330 -20.01 -7.36 -5.05
CA ALA A 330 -19.72 -7.10 -3.64
C ALA A 330 -18.39 -6.36 -3.48
N ALA A 331 -17.34 -6.77 -4.20
CA ALA A 331 -16.04 -6.13 -4.22
C ALA A 331 -16.10 -4.68 -4.72
N PHE A 332 -16.81 -4.44 -5.83
CA PHE A 332 -16.99 -3.09 -6.38
C PHE A 332 -17.78 -2.20 -5.43
N SER A 333 -18.84 -2.72 -4.80
CA SER A 333 -19.59 -1.98 -3.78
C SER A 333 -18.71 -1.59 -2.59
N ALA A 334 -17.92 -2.54 -2.06
CA ALA A 334 -17.00 -2.29 -0.95
C ALA A 334 -15.91 -1.26 -1.33
N CYS A 335 -15.50 -1.20 -2.60
CA CYS A 335 -14.47 -0.29 -3.09
C CYS A 335 -14.81 1.20 -2.86
N HIS A 336 -16.09 1.56 -2.81
CA HIS A 336 -16.54 2.94 -2.60
C HIS A 336 -16.13 3.51 -1.23
N GLU A 337 -15.93 2.67 -0.22
CA GLU A 337 -15.44 3.10 1.09
C GLU A 337 -13.98 3.59 1.06
N TYR A 338 -13.24 3.23 0.01
CA TYR A 338 -11.83 3.58 -0.20
C TYR A 338 -11.63 4.75 -1.17
N THR A 339 -12.71 5.45 -1.53
CA THR A 339 -12.65 6.63 -2.41
C THR A 339 -12.25 7.88 -1.66
N TRP A 340 -11.68 8.86 -2.39
CA TRP A 340 -11.25 10.12 -1.78
C TRP A 340 -12.33 10.85 -0.98
N PRO A 341 -13.59 11.00 -1.45
CA PRO A 341 -14.62 11.69 -0.67
C PRO A 341 -14.85 11.09 0.74
N ARG A 342 -14.71 9.76 0.87
CA ARG A 342 -14.83 9.06 2.14
C ARG A 342 -13.59 9.24 3.03
N VAL A 343 -12.40 9.07 2.43
CA VAL A 343 -11.13 9.10 3.17
C VAL A 343 -10.69 10.52 3.51
N ARG A 344 -11.04 11.52 2.68
CA ARG A 344 -10.72 12.94 2.89
C ARG A 344 -11.14 13.44 4.28
N GLN A 345 -12.37 13.16 4.68
CA GLN A 345 -12.89 13.62 5.96
C GLN A 345 -12.17 13.01 7.16
N GLN A 346 -11.65 11.79 7.01
CA GLN A 346 -10.86 11.14 8.05
C GLN A 346 -9.50 11.84 8.21
N TRP A 347 -8.82 12.13 7.09
CA TRP A 347 -7.55 12.87 7.10
C TRP A 347 -7.72 14.30 7.63
N LEU A 348 -8.75 15.03 7.19
CA LEU A 348 -8.99 16.39 7.64
C LEU A 348 -9.19 16.46 9.15
N ARG A 349 -10.08 15.62 9.68
CA ARG A 349 -10.31 15.53 11.14
C ARG A 349 -9.03 15.16 11.90
N LEU A 350 -8.25 14.23 11.36
CA LEU A 350 -6.99 13.81 11.97
C LEU A 350 -6.00 14.98 12.04
N TYR A 351 -5.78 15.70 10.94
CA TYR A 351 -4.87 16.85 10.94
C TYR A 351 -5.34 17.93 11.89
N GLN A 352 -6.63 18.25 11.88
CA GLN A 352 -7.21 19.24 12.80
C GLN A 352 -7.04 18.85 14.27
N SER A 353 -7.15 17.55 14.59
CA SER A 353 -6.99 17.04 15.95
C SER A 353 -5.56 17.07 16.49
N THR A 354 -4.56 17.30 15.62
CA THR A 354 -3.15 17.44 16.03
C THR A 354 -2.75 18.87 16.31
N LEU A 355 -3.57 19.85 15.87
CA LEU A 355 -3.27 21.24 16.11
C LEU A 355 -3.50 21.60 17.59
N PRO A 356 -2.72 22.54 18.15
CA PRO A 356 -3.00 23.08 19.47
C PRO A 356 -4.42 23.65 19.50
N SER A 357 -5.24 23.19 20.43
CA SER A 357 -6.59 23.76 20.61
C SER A 357 -6.52 25.24 20.91
N ALA A 358 -7.18 26.06 20.11
CA ALA A 358 -7.33 27.50 20.38
C ALA A 358 -8.17 27.79 21.66
N ALA A 359 -8.75 26.76 22.27
CA ALA A 359 -9.46 26.86 23.54
C ALA A 359 -9.24 25.52 24.28
N GLY A 360 -8.76 25.60 25.52
CA GLY A 360 -8.35 24.46 26.38
C GLY A 360 -9.52 23.54 26.78
N HIS A 361 -10.02 22.75 25.81
CA HIS A 361 -10.92 21.64 26.07
C HIS A 361 -10.22 20.34 25.64
N PRO A 362 -10.12 19.33 26.53
CA PRO A 362 -9.61 18.02 26.11
C PRO A 362 -10.55 17.42 25.05
N ALA A 363 -9.95 16.89 23.97
CA ALA A 363 -10.69 16.20 22.93
C ALA A 363 -11.44 14.99 23.51
N PRO A 364 -12.70 14.71 23.12
CA PRO A 364 -13.39 13.52 23.55
C PRO A 364 -12.67 12.28 23.05
N ALA A 365 -12.39 11.36 23.97
CA ALA A 365 -11.88 10.03 23.66
C ALA A 365 -12.88 9.33 22.72
N VAL A 366 -12.44 9.00 21.51
CA VAL A 366 -13.23 8.17 20.60
C VAL A 366 -13.21 6.73 21.15
N THR A 367 -14.21 6.40 21.92
CA THR A 367 -14.45 5.02 22.38
C THR A 367 -14.89 4.22 21.16
N VAL A 368 -14.09 3.25 20.77
CA VAL A 368 -14.49 2.22 19.81
C VAL A 368 -15.53 1.36 20.52
N THR A 369 -16.80 1.57 20.22
CA THR A 369 -17.86 0.64 20.64
C THR A 369 -17.65 -0.68 19.90
N ASN A 370 -17.40 -1.70 20.69
CA ASN A 370 -17.31 -3.09 20.27
C ASN A 370 -18.75 -3.60 20.11
N ASP A 371 -19.38 -3.37 18.97
CA ASP A 371 -20.63 -4.07 18.65
C ASP A 371 -20.27 -5.50 18.23
N ARG A 372 -20.40 -6.39 19.24
CA ARG A 372 -20.56 -7.82 19.04
C ARG A 372 -22.02 -8.08 18.72
N ALA A 373 -22.29 -8.52 17.51
CA ALA A 373 -23.40 -9.42 17.18
C ALA A 373 -23.06 -10.14 15.87
#